data_01a272e0bfe5dea6476077eef47314cc
#
_entry.id   01a272e0bfe5dea6476077eef47314cc
#
_cell.length_a   1.000
_cell.length_b   1.000
_cell.length_c   1.000
_cell.angle_alpha   90.00
_cell.angle_beta   90.00
_cell.angle_gamma   90.00
#
_symmetry.space_group_name_H-M   'P 1'
#
loop_
_entity.id
_entity.type
_entity.pdbx_description
1 polymer ?
#
loop_
_entity_poly.entity_id
_entity_poly.type
_entity_poly.pdbx_seq_one_letter_code
_entity_poly.pdbx_strand_id
1 'polypeptide(L)'
;ELGLGPAKFAQLQATLEMSRRYLAENMNRQSALESPTAVRRYLQSMLRHEEHEVFGCLFLDTKHQPIGFEILFRGSIDSATVHPREVVKRALARNAAALILAHNHPSGISDPSHADRALTKRLKEALDLVDIRVLDHFIVGEGDPLSMAEYGWV
;
A
#
# COMPACT_ATOMS: atom_id res chain seq x y z
N GLU A 1 -29.21 -0.84 -15.89
CA GLU A 1 -28.53 -1.83 -15.13
C GLU A 1 -29.41 -2.72 -14.32
N LEU A 2 -29.21 -3.99 -14.52
CA LEU A 2 -30.07 -5.00 -13.92
C LEU A 2 -29.63 -5.27 -12.47
N GLY A 3 -30.43 -4.90 -11.51
CA GLY A 3 -30.36 -5.42 -10.17
C GLY A 3 -29.76 -4.53 -9.09
N LEU A 4 -29.24 -3.33 -9.41
CA LEU A 4 -28.70 -2.41 -8.41
C LEU A 4 -29.44 -1.08 -8.40
N GLY A 5 -30.42 -0.94 -7.50
CA GLY A 5 -31.00 0.35 -7.17
C GLY A 5 -30.07 1.17 -6.24
N PRO A 6 -30.37 2.49 -6.07
CA PRO A 6 -29.57 3.36 -5.20
C PRO A 6 -29.43 2.85 -3.75
N ALA A 7 -30.47 2.22 -3.20
CA ALA A 7 -30.44 1.70 -1.85
C ALA A 7 -29.48 0.50 -1.70
N LYS A 8 -29.47 -0.42 -2.68
CA LYS A 8 -28.54 -1.55 -2.68
C LYS A 8 -27.10 -1.10 -2.87
N PHE A 9 -26.88 -0.13 -3.76
CA PHE A 9 -25.56 0.46 -3.98
C PHE A 9 -25.03 1.10 -2.69
N ALA A 10 -25.86 1.88 -1.99
CA ALA A 10 -25.51 2.50 -0.71
C ALA A 10 -25.18 1.46 0.35
N GLN A 11 -25.93 0.34 0.43
CA GLN A 11 -25.66 -0.77 1.32
C GLN A 11 -24.29 -1.42 1.04
N LEU A 12 -23.98 -1.67 -0.24
CA LEU A 12 -22.68 -2.23 -0.63
C LEU A 12 -21.54 -1.29 -0.27
N GLN A 13 -21.71 0.00 -0.53
CA GLN A 13 -20.72 1.02 -0.15
C GLN A 13 -20.48 1.05 1.36
N ALA A 14 -21.54 1.00 2.15
CA ALA A 14 -21.46 0.98 3.61
C ALA A 14 -20.76 -0.30 4.10
N THR A 15 -21.06 -1.46 3.51
CA THR A 15 -20.43 -2.74 3.86
C THR A 15 -18.93 -2.72 3.57
N LEU A 16 -18.53 -2.20 2.42
CA LEU A 16 -17.12 -2.05 2.04
C LEU A 16 -16.39 -1.13 3.02
N GLU A 17 -16.99 0.00 3.37
CA GLU A 17 -16.42 0.94 4.32
C GLU A 17 -16.28 0.34 5.72
N MET A 18 -17.27 -0.40 6.18
CA MET A 18 -17.21 -1.11 7.47
C MET A 18 -16.09 -2.16 7.46
N SER A 19 -15.93 -2.91 6.36
CA SER A 19 -14.87 -3.89 6.21
C SER A 19 -13.49 -3.22 6.25
N ARG A 20 -13.32 -2.09 5.57
CA ARG A 20 -12.07 -1.32 5.60
C ARG A 20 -11.74 -0.81 7.00
N ARG A 21 -12.73 -0.29 7.73
CA ARG A 21 -12.57 0.19 9.11
C ARG A 21 -12.20 -0.95 10.06
N TYR A 22 -12.85 -2.10 9.91
CA TYR A 22 -12.52 -3.29 10.69
C TYR A 22 -11.08 -3.74 10.47
N LEU A 23 -10.66 -3.81 9.21
CA LEU A 23 -9.29 -4.19 8.85
C LEU A 23 -8.26 -3.17 9.34
N ALA A 24 -8.57 -1.88 9.25
CA ALA A 24 -7.72 -0.82 9.76
C ALA A 24 -7.58 -0.91 11.29
N GLU A 25 -8.68 -1.11 11.99
CA GLU A 25 -8.67 -1.27 13.45
C GLU A 25 -7.87 -2.51 13.89
N ASN A 26 -8.05 -3.62 13.18
CA ASN A 26 -7.30 -4.85 13.46
C ASN A 26 -5.80 -4.67 13.21
N MET A 27 -5.44 -3.97 12.15
CA MET A 27 -4.06 -3.62 11.85
C MET A 27 -3.46 -2.68 12.93
N ASN A 28 -4.23 -1.71 13.40
CA ASN A 28 -3.77 -0.71 14.38
C ASN A 28 -3.53 -1.28 15.78
N ARG A 29 -4.05 -2.47 16.09
CA ARG A 29 -3.85 -3.13 17.40
C ARG A 29 -2.47 -3.72 17.59
N GLN A 30 -1.75 -3.96 16.51
CA GLN A 30 -0.46 -4.64 16.52
C GLN A 30 0.53 -3.90 15.63
N SER A 31 1.81 -4.09 15.89
CA SER A 31 2.81 -3.58 14.95
C SER A 31 2.71 -4.30 13.61
N ALA A 32 3.10 -3.63 12.54
CA ALA A 32 3.08 -4.21 11.20
C ALA A 32 3.93 -5.49 11.08
N LEU A 33 5.01 -5.57 11.87
CA LEU A 33 5.88 -6.75 11.91
C LEU A 33 5.25 -7.93 12.65
N GLU A 34 4.41 -7.65 13.64
CA GLU A 34 3.72 -8.69 14.43
C GLU A 34 2.52 -9.28 13.69
N SER A 35 1.95 -8.52 12.74
CA SER A 35 0.78 -8.96 12.00
C SER A 35 0.90 -8.68 10.50
N PRO A 36 1.83 -9.35 9.78
CA PRO A 36 1.97 -9.18 8.32
C PRO A 36 0.69 -9.52 7.56
N THR A 37 -0.07 -10.50 8.05
CA THR A 37 -1.36 -10.89 7.45
C THR A 37 -2.39 -9.76 7.52
N ALA A 38 -2.47 -9.06 8.65
CA ALA A 38 -3.38 -7.93 8.81
C ALA A 38 -3.03 -6.77 7.87
N VAL A 39 -1.74 -6.46 7.74
CA VAL A 39 -1.25 -5.46 6.79
C VAL A 39 -1.60 -5.84 5.34
N ARG A 40 -1.33 -7.08 4.97
CA ARG A 40 -1.62 -7.61 3.62
C ARG A 40 -3.09 -7.49 3.27
N ARG A 41 -3.99 -7.89 4.18
CA ARG A 41 -5.44 -7.80 3.99
C ARG A 41 -5.91 -6.35 3.91
N TYR A 42 -5.38 -5.48 4.74
CA TYR A 42 -5.70 -4.07 4.70
C TYR A 42 -5.32 -3.44 3.36
N LEU A 43 -4.09 -3.64 2.91
CA LEU A 43 -3.61 -3.10 1.63
C LEU A 43 -4.41 -3.67 0.45
N GLN A 44 -4.74 -4.96 0.49
CA GLN A 44 -5.61 -5.56 -0.52
C GLN A 44 -6.97 -4.87 -0.56
N SER A 45 -7.59 -4.59 0.59
CA SER A 45 -8.88 -3.91 0.66
C SER A 45 -8.83 -2.48 0.11
N MET A 46 -7.69 -1.81 0.27
CA MET A 46 -7.51 -0.44 -0.19
C MET A 46 -7.25 -0.33 -1.70
N LEU A 47 -6.61 -1.33 -2.30
CA LEU A 47 -6.11 -1.24 -3.67
C LEU A 47 -6.79 -2.17 -4.68
N ARG A 48 -7.47 -3.21 -4.21
CA ARG A 48 -8.02 -4.27 -5.06
C ARG A 48 -9.01 -3.77 -6.12
N HIS A 49 -9.78 -2.74 -5.81
CA HIS A 49 -10.86 -2.26 -6.67
C HIS A 49 -10.46 -1.05 -7.54
N GLU A 50 -9.21 -0.65 -7.47
CA GLU A 50 -8.71 0.44 -8.31
C GLU A 50 -8.59 -0.03 -9.77
N GLU A 51 -9.25 0.70 -10.67
CA GLU A 51 -9.25 0.37 -12.11
C GLU A 51 -7.94 0.72 -12.80
N HIS A 52 -7.22 1.69 -12.25
CA HIS A 52 -5.91 2.12 -12.74
C HIS A 52 -4.83 1.78 -11.73
N GLU A 53 -3.58 1.80 -12.16
CA GLU A 53 -2.48 1.65 -11.24
C GLU A 53 -2.44 2.82 -10.25
N VAL A 54 -2.29 2.51 -8.99
CA VAL A 54 -2.07 3.50 -7.92
C VAL A 54 -0.92 3.04 -7.05
N PHE A 55 -0.18 4.01 -6.54
CA PHE A 55 0.93 3.77 -5.62
C PHE A 55 0.63 4.46 -4.30
N GLY A 56 0.74 3.73 -3.22
CA GLY A 56 0.50 4.23 -1.88
C GLY A 56 1.57 3.82 -0.89
N CYS A 57 1.54 4.47 0.26
CA CYS A 57 2.44 4.20 1.37
C CYS A 57 1.65 4.04 2.67
N LEU A 58 1.96 2.99 3.40
CA LEU A 58 1.58 2.84 4.79
C LEU A 58 2.72 3.39 5.65
N PHE A 59 2.42 4.44 6.39
CA PHE A 59 3.38 5.13 7.24
C PHE A 59 3.35 4.50 8.64
N LEU A 60 4.52 4.24 9.19
CA LEU A 60 4.68 3.58 10.49
C LEU A 60 5.53 4.42 11.44
N ASP A 61 5.21 4.36 12.72
CA ASP A 61 6.01 4.99 13.77
C ASP A 61 7.24 4.16 14.15
N THR A 62 7.97 4.59 15.17
CA THR A 62 9.18 3.89 15.67
C THR A 62 8.92 2.51 16.23
N LYS A 63 7.68 2.21 16.61
CA LYS A 63 7.24 0.88 17.05
C LYS A 63 6.62 0.06 15.92
N HIS A 64 6.73 0.55 14.68
CA HIS A 64 6.09 -0.01 13.50
C HIS A 64 4.57 -0.10 13.60
N GLN A 65 3.96 0.79 14.37
CA GLN A 65 2.51 0.92 14.41
C GLN A 65 2.05 1.84 13.29
N PRO A 66 0.92 1.52 12.62
CA PRO A 66 0.41 2.34 11.53
C PRO A 66 0.02 3.74 11.97
N ILE A 67 0.53 4.74 11.24
CA ILE A 67 0.11 6.13 11.35
C ILE A 67 -1.02 6.42 10.39
N GLY A 68 -0.95 5.87 9.17
CA GLY A 68 -1.96 6.00 8.15
C GLY A 68 -1.49 5.50 6.79
N PHE A 69 -2.45 5.31 5.89
CA PHE A 69 -2.20 4.93 4.50
C PHE A 69 -2.61 6.06 3.57
N GLU A 70 -1.82 6.32 2.55
CA GLU A 70 -2.05 7.39 1.60
C GLU A 70 -1.68 6.96 0.19
N ILE A 71 -2.61 7.18 -0.77
CA ILE A 71 -2.28 7.02 -2.20
C ILE A 71 -1.58 8.29 -2.65
N LEU A 72 -0.37 8.16 -3.17
CA LEU A 72 0.48 9.28 -3.57
C LEU A 72 0.50 9.52 -5.07
N PHE A 73 0.39 8.46 -5.87
CA PHE A 73 0.46 8.56 -7.32
C PHE A 73 -0.60 7.70 -7.97
N ARG A 74 -1.09 8.17 -9.12
CA ARG A 74 -2.07 7.48 -9.96
C ARG A 74 -1.58 7.47 -11.40
N GLY A 75 -1.91 6.39 -12.11
CA GLY A 75 -1.43 6.14 -13.47
C GLY A 75 -0.30 5.12 -13.49
N SER A 76 0.34 4.92 -14.62
CA SER A 76 1.42 3.94 -14.75
C SER A 76 2.52 4.15 -13.71
N ILE A 77 2.80 3.11 -12.95
CA ILE A 77 3.73 3.17 -11.84
C ILE A 77 5.12 2.76 -12.33
N ASP A 78 5.98 3.74 -12.46
CA ASP A 78 7.39 3.56 -12.81
C ASP A 78 8.26 4.61 -12.14
N SER A 79 9.57 4.54 -12.38
CA SER A 79 10.53 5.48 -11.82
C SER A 79 10.39 6.92 -12.32
N ALA A 80 9.67 7.13 -13.41
CA ALA A 80 9.40 8.47 -13.96
C ALA A 80 8.17 9.11 -13.31
N THR A 81 7.20 8.30 -12.92
CA THR A 81 5.93 8.75 -12.34
C THR A 81 6.00 8.90 -10.82
N VAL A 82 6.62 7.95 -10.14
CA VAL A 82 6.78 7.99 -8.68
C VAL A 82 8.07 8.74 -8.32
N HIS A 83 7.90 9.93 -7.79
CA HIS A 83 9.04 10.78 -7.43
C HIS A 83 9.47 10.53 -5.98
N PRO A 84 10.69 10.06 -5.72
CA PRO A 84 11.18 9.82 -4.37
C PRO A 84 11.05 11.03 -3.46
N ARG A 85 11.27 12.24 -3.99
CA ARG A 85 11.13 13.49 -3.19
C ARG A 85 9.75 13.64 -2.58
N GLU A 86 8.69 13.25 -3.29
CA GLU A 86 7.31 13.35 -2.79
C GLU A 86 7.05 12.30 -1.71
N VAL A 87 7.57 11.11 -1.86
CA VAL A 87 7.48 10.06 -0.84
C VAL A 87 8.21 10.49 0.44
N VAL A 88 9.42 11.02 0.30
CA VAL A 88 10.21 11.54 1.43
C VAL A 88 9.47 12.69 2.13
N LYS A 89 8.95 13.65 1.37
CA LYS A 89 8.19 14.77 1.93
C LYS A 89 7.01 14.29 2.77
N ARG A 90 6.23 13.35 2.25
CA ARG A 90 5.07 12.80 2.96
C ARG A 90 5.48 12.01 4.19
N ALA A 91 6.52 11.22 4.10
CA ALA A 91 7.04 10.47 5.23
C ALA A 91 7.50 11.39 6.36
N LEU A 92 8.23 12.46 6.04
CA LEU A 92 8.66 13.45 7.01
C LEU A 92 7.48 14.23 7.61
N ALA A 93 6.52 14.63 6.78
CA ALA A 93 5.32 15.35 7.24
C ALA A 93 4.48 14.50 8.23
N ARG A 94 4.47 13.19 8.05
CA ARG A 94 3.79 12.26 8.95
C ARG A 94 4.65 11.77 10.11
N ASN A 95 5.87 12.24 10.19
CA ASN A 95 6.83 11.81 11.21
C ASN A 95 7.02 10.28 11.22
N ALA A 96 7.05 9.68 10.05
CA ALA A 96 7.19 8.24 9.89
C ALA A 96 8.62 7.80 10.15
N ALA A 97 8.80 6.67 10.82
CA ALA A 97 10.09 6.01 11.02
C ALA A 97 10.32 4.87 10.02
N ALA A 98 9.23 4.33 9.47
CA ALA A 98 9.27 3.28 8.46
C ALA A 98 8.07 3.37 7.52
N LEU A 99 8.21 2.77 6.35
CA LEU A 99 7.16 2.68 5.34
C LEU A 99 6.98 1.24 4.87
N ILE A 100 5.73 0.93 4.52
CA ILE A 100 5.40 -0.19 3.64
C ILE A 100 4.83 0.42 2.35
N LEU A 101 5.45 0.09 1.23
CA LEU A 101 5.02 0.52 -0.08
C LEU A 101 3.95 -0.43 -0.61
N ALA A 102 3.02 0.08 -1.41
CA ALA A 102 2.02 -0.76 -2.05
C ALA A 102 1.58 -0.17 -3.38
N HIS A 103 1.39 -1.02 -4.37
CA HIS A 103 0.71 -0.67 -5.61
C HIS A 103 -0.10 -1.85 -6.13
N ASN A 104 -1.04 -1.57 -7.00
CA ASN A 104 -1.87 -2.60 -7.63
C ASN A 104 -1.45 -2.83 -9.08
N HIS A 105 -1.67 -4.06 -9.55
CA HIS A 105 -1.64 -4.41 -10.97
C HIS A 105 -3.07 -4.70 -11.43
N PRO A 106 -3.73 -3.78 -12.16
CA PRO A 106 -5.10 -4.00 -12.63
C PRO A 106 -5.27 -5.22 -13.54
N SER A 107 -4.17 -5.70 -14.14
CA SER A 107 -4.17 -6.96 -14.91
C SER A 107 -4.49 -8.19 -14.06
N GLY A 108 -4.37 -8.10 -12.74
CA GLY A 108 -4.55 -9.20 -11.80
C GLY A 108 -3.29 -9.99 -11.51
N ILE A 109 -2.22 -9.84 -12.29
CA ILE A 109 -0.95 -10.54 -12.12
C ILE A 109 -0.07 -9.74 -11.18
N SER A 110 0.26 -10.31 -10.02
CA SER A 110 1.05 -9.62 -8.98
C SER A 110 2.57 -9.75 -9.12
N ASP A 111 3.07 -10.38 -10.18
CA ASP A 111 4.51 -10.50 -10.39
C ASP A 111 5.16 -9.13 -10.60
N PRO A 112 6.23 -8.81 -9.86
CA PRO A 112 6.89 -7.52 -9.98
C PRO A 112 7.65 -7.41 -11.31
N SER A 113 7.46 -6.26 -11.95
CA SER A 113 8.23 -5.90 -13.15
C SER A 113 9.66 -5.46 -12.77
N HIS A 114 10.53 -5.33 -13.77
CA HIS A 114 11.83 -4.71 -13.58
C HIS A 114 11.70 -3.27 -13.09
N ALA A 115 10.71 -2.54 -13.59
CA ALA A 115 10.42 -1.18 -13.16
C ALA A 115 10.02 -1.13 -11.67
N ASP A 116 9.20 -2.07 -11.20
CA ASP A 116 8.81 -2.17 -9.79
C ASP A 116 10.03 -2.37 -8.88
N ARG A 117 10.93 -3.26 -9.26
CA ARG A 117 12.16 -3.52 -8.49
C ARG A 117 13.10 -2.31 -8.49
N ALA A 118 13.28 -1.68 -9.64
CA ALA A 118 14.11 -0.49 -9.77
C ALA A 118 13.55 0.67 -8.94
N LEU A 119 12.24 0.86 -8.97
CA LEU A 119 11.56 1.88 -8.17
C LEU A 119 11.72 1.60 -6.67
N THR A 120 11.49 0.38 -6.24
CA THR A 120 11.64 -0.03 -4.84
C THR A 120 13.04 0.27 -4.32
N LYS A 121 14.05 -0.13 -5.08
CA LYS A 121 15.46 0.15 -4.75
C LYS A 121 15.73 1.65 -4.62
N ARG A 122 15.27 2.43 -5.59
CA ARG A 122 15.46 3.89 -5.60
C ARG A 122 14.78 4.57 -4.41
N LEU A 123 13.56 4.15 -4.06
CA LEU A 123 12.84 4.68 -2.91
C LEU A 123 13.52 4.30 -1.59
N LYS A 124 13.97 3.06 -1.48
CA LYS A 124 14.71 2.60 -0.31
C LYS A 124 15.98 3.43 -0.10
N GLU A 125 16.79 3.61 -1.13
CA GLU A 125 18.00 4.41 -1.08
C GLU A 125 17.72 5.87 -0.64
N ALA A 126 16.67 6.48 -1.20
CA ALA A 126 16.30 7.85 -0.85
C ALA A 126 15.81 7.98 0.60
N LEU A 127 15.00 7.04 1.07
CA LEU A 127 14.46 7.05 2.43
C LEU A 127 15.53 6.70 3.48
N ASP A 128 16.45 5.81 3.16
CA ASP A 128 17.57 5.48 4.05
C ASP A 128 18.44 6.72 4.37
N LEU A 129 18.56 7.66 3.44
CA LEU A 129 19.30 8.92 3.67
C LEU A 129 18.69 9.80 4.76
N VAL A 130 17.42 9.64 5.06
CA VAL A 130 16.70 10.38 6.11
C VAL A 130 16.24 9.47 7.25
N ASP A 131 16.90 8.33 7.41
CA ASP A 131 16.68 7.35 8.47
C ASP A 131 15.23 6.78 8.50
N ILE A 132 14.60 6.67 7.33
CA ILE A 132 13.28 6.06 7.19
C ILE A 132 13.44 4.72 6.46
N ARG A 133 13.02 3.64 7.10
CA ARG A 133 13.18 2.29 6.58
C ARG A 133 12.02 1.89 5.70
N VAL A 134 12.30 1.28 4.56
CA VAL A 134 11.29 0.56 3.76
C VAL A 134 11.28 -0.89 4.25
N LEU A 135 10.17 -1.33 4.84
CA LEU A 135 10.05 -2.68 5.40
C LEU A 135 9.61 -3.69 4.34
N ASP A 136 8.72 -3.28 3.44
CA ASP A 136 8.20 -4.14 2.38
C ASP A 136 7.61 -3.31 1.24
N HIS A 137 7.34 -4.00 0.13
CA HIS A 137 6.58 -3.48 -0.99
C HIS A 137 5.60 -4.55 -1.45
N PHE A 138 4.31 -4.30 -1.25
CA PHE A 138 3.26 -5.22 -1.65
C PHE A 138 2.71 -4.88 -3.04
N ILE A 139 2.51 -5.92 -3.85
CA ILE A 139 1.86 -5.79 -5.14
C ILE A 139 0.51 -6.50 -5.05
N VAL A 140 -0.56 -5.75 -5.28
CA VAL A 140 -1.93 -6.23 -5.18
C VAL A 140 -2.45 -6.59 -6.57
N GLY A 141 -2.70 -7.87 -6.79
CA GLY A 141 -3.37 -8.42 -7.97
C GLY A 141 -4.69 -9.08 -7.58
N GLU A 142 -5.06 -10.16 -8.26
CA GLU A 142 -6.29 -10.90 -7.95
C GLU A 142 -6.17 -11.79 -6.72
N GLY A 143 -5.04 -12.45 -6.54
CA GLY A 143 -4.80 -13.35 -5.41
C GLY A 143 -4.29 -12.63 -4.17
N ASP A 144 -3.58 -13.35 -3.33
CA ASP A 144 -2.89 -12.74 -2.19
C ASP A 144 -1.86 -11.72 -2.66
N PRO A 145 -1.76 -10.57 -2.01
CA PRO A 145 -0.71 -9.60 -2.32
C PRO A 145 0.68 -10.22 -2.22
N LEU A 146 1.51 -9.96 -3.22
CA LEU A 146 2.89 -10.41 -3.22
C LEU A 146 3.73 -9.47 -2.35
N SER A 147 4.53 -10.04 -1.46
CA SER A 147 5.51 -9.30 -0.67
C SER A 147 6.87 -9.37 -1.34
N MET A 148 7.43 -8.22 -1.69
CA MET A 148 8.77 -8.17 -2.30
C MET A 148 9.87 -8.50 -1.29
N ALA A 149 9.64 -8.23 0.00
CA ALA A 149 10.58 -8.59 1.06
C ALA A 149 10.72 -10.10 1.22
N GLU A 150 9.63 -10.87 1.07
CA GLU A 150 9.67 -12.34 1.10
C GLU A 150 10.56 -12.93 0.00
N TYR A 151 10.74 -12.20 -1.09
CA TYR A 151 11.64 -12.59 -2.20
C TYR A 151 13.03 -11.97 -2.11
N GLY A 152 13.33 -11.24 -1.04
CA GLY A 152 14.62 -10.59 -0.85
C GLY A 152 14.89 -9.38 -1.74
N TRP A 153 13.84 -8.72 -2.24
CA TRP A 153 13.94 -7.56 -3.12
C TRP A 153 13.79 -6.22 -2.41
N VAL A 154 13.62 -6.24 -1.10
CA VAL A 154 13.56 -5.04 -0.26
C VAL A 154 14.68 -5.03 0.78
#